data_a91b703875449da8ea6699d9bb9290a6
#
_entry.id   a91b703875449da8ea6699d9bb9290a6
#
_cell.length_a   1.000
_cell.length_b   1.000
_cell.length_c   1.000
_cell.angle_alpha   90.00
_cell.angle_beta   90.00
_cell.angle_gamma   90.00
#
_symmetry.space_group_name_H-M   'P 1'
#
loop_
_entity.id
_entity.type
_entity.pdbx_description
1 polymer ?
#
loop_
_entity_poly.entity_id
_entity_poly.type
_entity_poly.pdbx_seq_one_letter_code
_entity_poly.pdbx_strand_id
1 'polypeptide(L)'
;MKIIKRGWKNLISDPEIFFNKKKQTIKLHFDMHHGYGVLDKAIKLVNKKDRDKFNKFVSNNSRFNPHIMVISKKKILNQWFKNLFGWLFKCEKIFGLQKLKGYDQERLYAYLAERYLSFWFKKNTNYLEWHWTFFEKK
;
A
#
# COMPACT_ATOMS: atom_id res chain seq x y z
N MET A 1 -6.24 -13.10 23.85
CA MET A 1 -7.58 -12.56 23.54
C MET A 1 -7.95 -11.31 24.36
N LYS A 2 -7.03 -10.33 24.47
CA LYS A 2 -7.25 -9.03 25.18
C LYS A 2 -7.68 -7.86 24.27
N ILE A 3 -7.92 -8.10 22.99
CA ILE A 3 -8.14 -7.05 21.98
C ILE A 3 -9.59 -6.58 21.90
N ILE A 4 -10.52 -7.45 22.29
CA ILE A 4 -11.96 -7.15 22.20
C ILE A 4 -12.41 -6.06 23.16
N LYS A 5 -11.65 -5.77 24.23
CA LYS A 5 -12.02 -4.78 25.26
C LYS A 5 -11.58 -3.32 24.97
N ARG A 6 -10.80 -3.05 23.89
CA ARG A 6 -10.25 -1.70 23.62
C ARG A 6 -10.93 -0.90 22.51
N GLY A 7 -12.17 -1.23 22.18
CA GLY A 7 -12.88 -0.55 21.09
C GLY A 7 -12.36 -0.97 19.70
N TRP A 8 -13.24 -0.93 18.70
CA TRP A 8 -12.88 -1.26 17.32
C TRP A 8 -11.88 -0.25 16.79
N LYS A 9 -10.62 -0.66 16.66
CA LYS A 9 -9.60 0.08 15.92
C LYS A 9 -9.43 -0.56 14.54
N ASN A 10 -8.99 0.23 13.59
CA ASN A 10 -8.66 -0.29 12.26
C ASN A 10 -7.38 -1.13 12.38
N LEU A 11 -7.41 -2.34 11.84
CA LEU A 11 -6.27 -3.26 11.81
C LEU A 11 -5.73 -3.36 10.40
N ILE A 12 -4.44 -3.25 10.26
CA ILE A 12 -3.70 -3.50 9.03
C ILE A 12 -2.54 -4.45 9.32
N SER A 13 -2.00 -5.13 8.30
CA SER A 13 -0.85 -6.01 8.46
C SER A 13 0.36 -5.27 9.03
N ASP A 14 1.21 -5.99 9.78
CA ASP A 14 2.47 -5.42 10.23
C ASP A 14 3.33 -4.95 9.05
N PRO A 15 4.09 -3.85 9.23
CA PRO A 15 4.96 -3.37 8.20
C PRO A 15 6.12 -4.33 7.93
N GLU A 16 6.40 -4.63 6.68
CA GLU A 16 7.65 -5.27 6.29
C GLU A 16 8.83 -4.33 6.54
N ILE A 17 9.88 -4.89 7.14
CA ILE A 17 11.15 -4.20 7.35
C ILE A 17 12.15 -4.75 6.35
N PHE A 18 12.61 -3.89 5.44
CA PHE A 18 13.65 -4.26 4.50
C PHE A 18 15.02 -4.13 5.18
N PHE A 19 15.57 -5.29 5.57
CA PHE A 19 16.91 -5.36 6.17
C PHE A 19 17.98 -5.24 5.07
N ASN A 20 18.54 -4.06 4.96
CA ASN A 20 19.83 -3.87 4.34
C ASN A 20 20.60 -2.76 5.06
N LYS A 21 21.93 -2.84 5.08
CA LYS A 21 22.82 -1.89 5.77
C LYS A 21 22.59 -0.42 5.35
N LYS A 22 21.98 -0.17 4.19
CA LYS A 22 21.41 1.11 3.78
C LYS A 22 19.90 0.94 3.76
N LYS A 23 19.16 1.69 4.58
CA LYS A 23 17.70 1.68 4.61
C LYS A 23 17.14 1.95 3.21
N GLN A 24 16.61 0.92 2.55
CA GLN A 24 15.88 1.10 1.31
C GLN A 24 14.57 1.81 1.61
N THR A 25 14.30 2.89 0.88
CA THR A 25 13.00 3.54 0.97
C THR A 25 11.94 2.70 0.27
N ILE A 26 10.67 2.89 0.63
CA ILE A 26 9.54 2.23 -0.05
C ILE A 26 9.59 2.48 -1.56
N LYS A 27 9.93 3.72 -1.96
CA LYS A 27 10.08 4.10 -3.35
C LYS A 27 11.21 3.33 -4.04
N LEU A 28 12.40 3.30 -3.46
CA LEU A 28 13.54 2.59 -4.02
C LEU A 28 13.23 1.09 -4.17
N HIS A 29 12.65 0.48 -3.14
CA HIS A 29 12.21 -0.91 -3.21
C HIS A 29 11.23 -1.16 -4.36
N PHE A 30 10.24 -0.27 -4.53
CA PHE A 30 9.27 -0.39 -5.63
C PHE A 30 9.97 -0.29 -6.99
N ASP A 31 10.85 0.69 -7.17
CA ASP A 31 11.58 0.91 -8.42
C ASP A 31 12.44 -0.29 -8.82
N MET A 32 13.08 -0.94 -7.83
CA MET A 32 13.92 -2.12 -8.06
C MET A 32 13.14 -3.36 -8.50
N HIS A 33 11.91 -3.54 -8.00
CA HIS A 33 11.14 -4.78 -8.21
C HIS A 33 10.01 -4.63 -9.23
N HIS A 34 9.45 -3.42 -9.40
CA HIS A 34 8.21 -3.24 -10.16
C HIS A 34 8.33 -2.20 -11.29
N GLY A 35 9.52 -1.70 -11.54
CA GLY A 35 9.83 -0.78 -12.62
C GLY A 35 10.14 0.65 -12.19
N TYR A 36 11.28 1.13 -12.64
CA TYR A 36 11.79 2.45 -12.31
C TYR A 36 10.84 3.58 -12.76
N GLY A 37 10.53 4.47 -11.83
CA GLY A 37 9.68 5.65 -12.09
C GLY A 37 8.18 5.35 -12.26
N VAL A 38 7.76 4.07 -12.18
CA VAL A 38 6.34 3.70 -12.29
C VAL A 38 5.55 4.24 -11.11
N LEU A 39 6.09 4.13 -9.89
CA LEU A 39 5.45 4.67 -8.70
C LEU A 39 5.30 6.19 -8.77
N ASP A 40 6.29 6.92 -9.29
CA ASP A 40 6.20 8.37 -9.48
C ASP A 40 5.08 8.75 -10.44
N LYS A 41 4.95 8.04 -11.56
CA LYS A 41 3.85 8.26 -12.50
C LYS A 41 2.50 7.98 -11.85
N ALA A 42 2.40 6.91 -11.08
CA ALA A 42 1.18 6.55 -10.35
C ALA A 42 0.82 7.60 -9.29
N ILE A 43 1.79 8.11 -8.54
CA ILE A 43 1.59 9.16 -7.53
C ILE A 43 1.03 10.44 -8.16
N LYS A 44 1.44 10.81 -9.36
CA LYS A 44 0.91 11.97 -10.08
C LYS A 44 -0.59 11.87 -10.36
N LEU A 45 -1.17 10.67 -10.34
CA LEU A 45 -2.59 10.40 -10.57
C LEU A 45 -3.44 10.41 -9.29
N VAL A 46 -2.81 10.43 -8.13
CA VAL A 46 -3.49 10.61 -6.83
C VAL A 46 -4.09 12.01 -6.75
N ASN A 47 -5.13 12.18 -5.93
CA ASN A 47 -5.74 13.49 -5.68
C ASN A 47 -4.66 14.54 -5.32
N LYS A 48 -4.76 15.71 -5.91
CA LYS A 48 -3.76 16.80 -5.78
C LYS A 48 -3.36 17.08 -4.32
N LYS A 49 -4.34 17.10 -3.40
CA LYS A 49 -4.11 17.33 -1.96
C LYS A 49 -3.27 16.25 -1.25
N ASP A 50 -3.19 15.06 -1.82
CA ASP A 50 -2.52 13.90 -1.22
C ASP A 50 -1.21 13.53 -1.92
N ARG A 51 -0.99 14.06 -3.11
CA ARG A 51 0.15 13.73 -3.98
C ARG A 51 1.49 13.94 -3.27
N ASP A 52 1.71 15.14 -2.76
CA ASP A 52 2.99 15.49 -2.10
C ASP A 52 3.19 14.70 -0.80
N LYS A 53 2.11 14.49 -0.04
CA LYS A 53 2.15 13.69 1.20
C LYS A 53 2.48 12.24 0.91
N PHE A 54 1.88 11.65 -0.14
CA PHE A 54 2.16 10.28 -0.53
C PHE A 54 3.59 10.14 -1.08
N ASN A 55 4.04 11.09 -1.90
CA ASN A 55 5.43 11.09 -2.37
C ASN A 55 6.42 11.16 -1.21
N LYS A 56 6.23 12.06 -0.26
CA LYS A 56 7.07 12.15 0.95
C LYS A 56 7.02 10.86 1.77
N PHE A 57 5.85 10.24 1.89
CA PHE A 57 5.70 8.98 2.62
C PHE A 57 6.56 7.87 2.02
N VAL A 58 6.49 7.63 0.71
CA VAL A 58 7.24 6.54 0.06
C VAL A 58 8.74 6.84 -0.06
N SER A 59 9.13 8.11 -0.13
CA SER A 59 10.53 8.52 -0.24
C SER A 59 11.28 8.54 1.08
N ASN A 60 10.58 8.72 2.21
CA ASN A 60 11.21 8.90 3.52
C ASN A 60 11.04 7.71 4.47
N ASN A 61 10.18 6.75 4.14
CA ASN A 61 9.96 5.56 4.97
C ASN A 61 10.54 4.31 4.29
N SER A 62 11.02 3.39 5.14
CA SER A 62 11.54 2.08 4.76
C SER A 62 10.61 0.93 5.16
N ARG A 63 9.40 1.23 5.64
CA ARG A 63 8.42 0.25 6.14
C ARG A 63 7.05 0.56 5.57
N PHE A 64 6.36 -0.47 5.10
CA PHE A 64 4.95 -0.42 4.70
C PHE A 64 4.26 -1.72 5.09
N ASN A 65 2.95 -1.71 5.15
CA ASN A 65 2.15 -2.88 5.48
C ASN A 65 1.89 -3.67 4.20
N PRO A 66 2.56 -4.83 4.01
CA PRO A 66 2.35 -5.66 2.84
C PRO A 66 0.99 -6.34 2.92
N HIS A 67 0.54 -6.83 1.81
CA HIS A 67 -0.77 -7.46 1.67
C HIS A 67 -1.94 -6.53 2.02
N ILE A 68 -3.01 -6.64 1.27
CA ILE A 68 -4.20 -5.81 1.49
C ILE A 68 -5.11 -6.53 2.51
N MET A 69 -4.58 -6.69 3.72
CA MET A 69 -5.30 -7.28 4.84
C MET A 69 -5.71 -6.18 5.81
N VAL A 70 -7.01 -5.96 5.92
CA VAL A 70 -7.56 -4.90 6.77
C VAL A 70 -8.88 -5.33 7.39
N ILE A 71 -9.05 -5.03 8.68
CA ILE A 71 -10.31 -5.16 9.41
C ILE A 71 -10.70 -3.77 9.88
N SER A 72 -11.86 -3.29 9.45
CA SER A 72 -12.32 -1.94 9.77
C SER A 72 -13.83 -1.82 9.70
N LYS A 73 -14.36 -0.69 10.15
CA LYS A 73 -15.79 -0.36 10.00
C LYS A 73 -16.13 -0.16 8.52
N LYS A 74 -17.32 -0.62 8.09
CA LYS A 74 -17.81 -0.50 6.72
C LYS A 74 -17.67 0.91 6.15
N LYS A 75 -17.97 1.95 6.93
CA LYS A 75 -17.83 3.36 6.49
C LYS A 75 -16.40 3.70 6.08
N ILE A 76 -15.40 3.23 6.83
CA ILE A 76 -13.99 3.48 6.57
C ILE A 76 -13.53 2.68 5.34
N LEU A 77 -13.92 1.39 5.26
CA LEU A 77 -13.60 0.55 4.10
C LEU A 77 -14.20 1.11 2.82
N ASN A 78 -15.45 1.55 2.83
CA ASN A 78 -16.09 2.17 1.67
C ASN A 78 -15.33 3.41 1.20
N GLN A 79 -14.88 4.25 2.12
CA GLN A 79 -14.10 5.44 1.79
C GLN A 79 -12.72 5.07 1.23
N TRP A 80 -12.06 4.09 1.83
CA TRP A 80 -10.78 3.61 1.33
C TRP A 80 -10.90 3.01 -0.06
N PHE A 81 -11.84 2.10 -0.30
CA PHE A 81 -12.10 1.50 -1.61
C PHE A 81 -12.43 2.55 -2.67
N LYS A 82 -13.26 3.53 -2.35
CA LYS A 82 -13.58 4.62 -3.28
C LYS A 82 -12.31 5.38 -3.70
N ASN A 83 -11.43 5.69 -2.75
CA ASN A 83 -10.17 6.38 -3.05
C ASN A 83 -9.18 5.47 -3.80
N LEU A 84 -9.04 4.22 -3.37
CA LEU A 84 -8.14 3.24 -3.98
C LEU A 84 -8.51 2.98 -5.44
N PHE A 85 -9.73 2.54 -5.70
CA PHE A 85 -10.16 2.19 -7.06
C PHE A 85 -10.25 3.42 -7.96
N GLY A 86 -10.68 4.58 -7.42
CA GLY A 86 -10.67 5.83 -8.17
C GLY A 86 -9.26 6.24 -8.63
N TRP A 87 -8.21 5.86 -7.90
CA TRP A 87 -6.83 6.03 -8.29
C TRP A 87 -6.33 4.93 -9.22
N LEU A 88 -6.56 3.66 -8.89
CA LEU A 88 -6.10 2.52 -9.70
C LEU A 88 -6.67 2.54 -11.12
N PHE A 89 -7.93 2.90 -11.32
CA PHE A 89 -8.51 3.05 -12.66
C PHE A 89 -7.84 4.17 -13.48
N LYS A 90 -7.32 5.21 -12.84
CA LYS A 90 -6.50 6.21 -13.53
C LYS A 90 -5.13 5.64 -13.92
N CYS A 91 -4.54 4.84 -13.04
CA CYS A 91 -3.29 4.14 -13.32
C CYS A 91 -3.44 3.16 -14.48
N GLU A 92 -4.54 2.39 -14.51
CA GLU A 92 -4.86 1.44 -15.57
C GLU A 92 -4.96 2.10 -16.95
N LYS A 93 -5.56 3.29 -17.03
CA LYS A 93 -5.61 4.06 -18.29
C LYS A 93 -4.21 4.44 -18.82
N ILE A 94 -3.23 4.59 -17.94
CA ILE A 94 -1.86 4.98 -18.32
C ILE A 94 -0.98 3.75 -18.58
N PHE A 95 -1.03 2.75 -17.68
CA PHE A 95 -0.15 1.58 -17.77
C PHE A 95 -0.76 0.44 -18.58
N GLY A 96 -2.10 0.34 -18.66
CA GLY A 96 -2.84 -0.74 -19.29
C GLY A 96 -2.74 -2.05 -18.51
N LEU A 97 -3.46 -3.07 -18.96
CA LEU A 97 -3.37 -4.44 -18.42
C LEU A 97 -2.63 -5.36 -19.39
N GLN A 98 -2.90 -5.23 -20.68
CA GLN A 98 -2.36 -6.14 -21.71
C GLN A 98 -0.86 -5.96 -21.99
N LYS A 99 -0.27 -4.84 -21.60
CA LYS A 99 1.15 -4.53 -21.81
C LYS A 99 2.05 -5.06 -20.70
N LEU A 100 1.46 -5.51 -19.60
CA LEU A 100 2.19 -5.99 -18.43
C LEU A 100 2.50 -7.48 -18.63
N LYS A 101 3.78 -7.83 -18.66
CA LYS A 101 4.24 -9.21 -18.83
C LYS A 101 5.17 -9.61 -17.69
N GLY A 102 4.99 -10.84 -17.21
CA GLY A 102 5.75 -11.38 -16.11
C GLY A 102 5.15 -11.07 -14.74
N TYR A 103 5.43 -11.94 -13.77
CA TYR A 103 4.79 -11.98 -12.46
C TYR A 103 4.73 -10.61 -11.75
N ASP A 104 5.82 -9.89 -11.71
CA ASP A 104 5.89 -8.61 -10.99
C ASP A 104 5.15 -7.48 -11.70
N GLN A 105 5.11 -7.49 -13.03
CA GLN A 105 4.40 -6.48 -13.79
C GLN A 105 2.89 -6.75 -13.84
N GLU A 106 2.47 -7.98 -14.04
CA GLU A 106 1.04 -8.36 -14.07
C GLU A 106 0.33 -8.03 -12.75
N ARG A 107 1.08 -8.02 -11.64
CA ARG A 107 0.59 -7.66 -10.30
C ARG A 107 0.81 -6.19 -9.93
N LEU A 108 1.20 -5.34 -10.85
CA LEU A 108 1.53 -3.92 -10.60
C LEU A 108 0.48 -3.21 -9.75
N TYR A 109 -0.80 -3.39 -10.06
CA TYR A 109 -1.89 -2.70 -9.34
C TYR A 109 -2.03 -3.19 -7.90
N ALA A 110 -1.75 -4.46 -7.63
CA ALA A 110 -1.70 -4.98 -6.27
C ALA A 110 -0.57 -4.32 -5.47
N TYR A 111 0.62 -4.23 -6.06
CA TYR A 111 1.76 -3.59 -5.41
C TYR A 111 1.57 -2.08 -5.18
N LEU A 112 0.92 -1.38 -6.11
CA LEU A 112 0.51 0.01 -5.91
C LEU A 112 -0.48 0.13 -4.75
N ALA A 113 -1.48 -0.75 -4.69
CA ALA A 113 -2.50 -0.75 -3.65
C ALA A 113 -1.93 -0.98 -2.25
N GLU A 114 -0.92 -1.86 -2.09
CA GLU A 114 -0.22 -2.08 -0.81
C GLU A 114 0.47 -0.81 -0.30
N ARG A 115 1.19 -0.07 -1.17
CA ARG A 115 1.83 1.19 -0.79
C ARG A 115 0.81 2.25 -0.40
N TYR A 116 -0.31 2.27 -1.12
CA TYR A 116 -1.41 3.19 -0.84
C TYR A 116 -2.15 2.85 0.45
N LEU A 117 -2.31 1.57 0.80
CA LEU A 117 -2.91 1.12 2.04
C LEU A 117 -2.23 1.80 3.24
N SER A 118 -0.92 1.61 3.36
CA SER A 118 -0.14 2.15 4.48
C SER A 118 -0.24 3.67 4.59
N PHE A 119 -0.12 4.37 3.48
CA PHE A 119 -0.26 5.82 3.43
C PHE A 119 -1.67 6.27 3.83
N TRP A 120 -2.69 5.66 3.23
CA TRP A 120 -4.07 6.09 3.43
C TRP A 120 -4.56 5.87 4.87
N PHE A 121 -4.28 4.70 5.44
CA PHE A 121 -4.67 4.39 6.82
C PHE A 121 -3.92 5.27 7.81
N LYS A 122 -2.62 5.47 7.63
CA LYS A 122 -1.82 6.37 8.47
C LYS A 122 -2.34 7.80 8.46
N LYS A 123 -2.82 8.28 7.31
CA LYS A 123 -3.33 9.63 7.15
C LYS A 123 -4.74 9.82 7.71
N ASN A 124 -5.63 8.84 7.54
CA ASN A 124 -7.07 9.04 7.70
C ASN A 124 -7.65 8.34 8.92
N THR A 125 -6.87 7.53 9.62
CA THR A 125 -7.39 6.71 10.73
C THR A 125 -6.36 6.57 11.85
N ASN A 126 -6.87 6.20 13.04
CA ASN A 126 -6.06 5.58 14.07
C ASN A 126 -6.13 4.07 13.86
N TYR A 127 -5.03 3.43 13.53
CA TYR A 127 -4.96 2.00 13.25
C TYR A 127 -4.03 1.28 14.21
N LEU A 128 -4.17 -0.04 14.28
CA LEU A 128 -3.24 -0.96 14.93
C LEU A 128 -2.65 -1.88 13.88
N GLU A 129 -1.37 -2.17 14.01
CA GLU A 129 -0.68 -3.18 13.23
C GLU A 129 -0.85 -4.53 13.91
N TRP A 130 -1.08 -5.57 13.12
CA TRP A 130 -1.31 -6.92 13.60
C TRP A 130 -0.39 -7.89 12.88
N HIS A 131 0.25 -8.77 13.65
CA HIS A 131 1.10 -9.82 13.10
C HIS A 131 0.33 -10.77 12.21
N TRP A 132 0.92 -11.15 11.11
CA TRP A 132 0.44 -12.18 10.22
C TRP A 132 1.51 -13.26 10.05
N THR A 133 1.10 -14.52 9.85
CA THR A 133 1.99 -15.66 9.72
C THR A 133 1.55 -16.50 8.52
N PHE A 134 2.50 -16.87 7.68
CA PHE A 134 2.28 -17.87 6.64
C PHE A 134 2.35 -19.27 7.25
N PHE A 135 1.32 -20.06 6.98
CA PHE A 135 1.35 -21.49 7.26
C PHE A 135 1.47 -22.22 5.93
N GLU A 136 2.60 -22.84 5.66
CA GLU A 136 2.73 -23.81 4.58
C GLU A 136 2.13 -25.14 5.08
N LYS A 137 1.10 -25.65 4.38
CA LYS A 137 0.71 -27.04 4.56
C LYS A 137 1.82 -27.88 3.93
N LYS A 138 2.53 -28.64 4.77
CA LYS A 138 3.40 -29.74 4.34
C LYS A 138 2.58 -30.84 3.71
#